data_1cd7e04f9b03da853a4841cea00e0c98
#
_entry.id   1cd7e04f9b03da853a4841cea00e0c98
#
_cell.length_a   1.000
_cell.length_b   1.000
_cell.length_c   1.000
_cell.angle_alpha   90.00
_cell.angle_beta   90.00
_cell.angle_gamma   90.00
#
_symmetry.space_group_name_H-M   'P 1'
#
loop_
_entity.id
_entity.type
_entity.pdbx_description
1 polymer ?
#
loop_
_entity_poly.entity_id
_entity_poly.type
_entity_poly.pdbx_seq_one_letter_code
_entity_poly.pdbx_strand_id
1 'polypeptide(L)'
;MSIKKLIIFLAIFFTATKLFAAEISNHQYNFFTGNFDFSDDKQKAILVGFQHQNENLYRDTFLGNVSPITGGFVTENSAVYVYTGIEWNVDMGEKILFTPSFAPGLYHEGDGKDLGHVLEFKSEVQLSYAASDNTSFGVSYNHVSNASLGDKNPGANSYMFNFIKNF
;
A
#
# COMPACT_ATOMS: atom_id res chain seq x y z
N MET A 1 -10.64 13.39 15.42
CA MET A 1 -9.40 13.39 16.25
C MET A 1 -8.74 14.75 16.09
N SER A 2 -8.28 15.44 17.16
CA SER A 2 -7.67 16.76 16.99
C SER A 2 -6.31 16.66 16.30
N ILE A 3 -5.95 17.66 15.48
CA ILE A 3 -4.65 17.75 14.78
C ILE A 3 -3.46 17.51 15.72
N LYS A 4 -3.55 17.98 16.99
CA LYS A 4 -2.52 17.73 18.01
C LYS A 4 -2.34 16.24 18.33
N LYS A 5 -3.41 15.45 18.39
CA LYS A 5 -3.34 14.00 18.62
C LYS A 5 -2.76 13.25 17.41
N LEU A 6 -3.04 13.72 16.19
CA LEU A 6 -2.47 13.18 14.96
C LEU A 6 -0.97 13.43 14.89
N ILE A 7 -0.50 14.66 15.22
CA ILE A 7 0.93 15.00 15.23
C ILE A 7 1.69 14.18 16.27
N ILE A 8 1.12 13.97 17.46
CA ILE A 8 1.74 13.14 18.52
C ILE A 8 1.81 11.68 18.07
N PHE A 9 0.77 11.16 17.42
CA PHE A 9 0.78 9.79 16.86
C PHE A 9 1.83 9.62 15.78
N LEU A 10 1.96 10.59 14.87
CA LEU A 10 3.01 10.60 13.84
C LEU A 10 4.41 10.69 14.46
N ALA A 11 4.61 11.52 15.49
CA ALA A 11 5.90 11.68 16.17
C ALA A 11 6.33 10.40 16.91
N ILE A 12 5.39 9.70 17.55
CA ILE A 12 5.64 8.41 18.22
C ILE A 12 6.01 7.34 17.18
N PHE A 13 5.38 7.35 16.01
CA PHE A 13 5.69 6.41 14.94
C PHE A 13 7.11 6.61 14.39
N PHE A 14 7.54 7.88 14.20
CA PHE A 14 8.91 8.19 13.76
C PHE A 14 10.00 7.88 14.80
N THR A 15 9.67 7.93 16.10
CA THR A 15 10.64 7.57 17.15
C THR A 15 10.76 6.05 17.35
N ALA A 16 9.68 5.29 17.10
CA ALA A 16 9.70 3.83 17.19
C ALA A 16 10.59 3.18 16.12
N THR A 17 10.75 3.81 14.95
CA THR A 17 11.59 3.26 13.87
C THR A 17 13.09 3.25 14.20
N LYS A 18 13.56 4.07 15.14
CA LYS A 18 14.97 4.06 15.58
C LYS A 18 15.33 2.89 16.51
N LEU A 19 14.37 2.24 17.13
CA LEU A 19 14.62 1.12 18.05
C LEU A 19 14.78 -0.24 17.34
N PHE A 20 14.42 -0.35 16.06
CA PHE A 20 14.52 -1.60 15.28
C PHE A 20 15.71 -1.65 14.32
N ALA A 21 16.60 -0.64 14.32
CA ALA A 21 17.71 -0.54 13.38
C ALA A 21 18.99 -1.25 13.86
N ALA A 22 18.90 -2.44 14.44
CA ALA A 22 20.07 -3.16 14.98
C ALA A 22 20.42 -4.48 14.26
N GLU A 23 19.67 -4.88 13.23
CA GLU A 23 20.09 -5.97 12.34
C GLU A 23 20.05 -5.46 10.91
N ILE A 24 21.01 -5.89 10.08
CA ILE A 24 20.99 -5.65 8.62
C ILE A 24 19.77 -6.40 8.09
N SER A 25 18.64 -5.73 8.10
CA SER A 25 17.38 -6.30 7.66
C SER A 25 17.00 -5.62 6.36
N ASN A 26 17.00 -6.37 5.27
CA ASN A 26 16.50 -5.91 3.98
C ASN A 26 14.97 -5.79 4.04
N HIS A 27 14.50 -4.70 4.63
CA HIS A 27 13.08 -4.37 4.73
C HIS A 27 12.79 -3.07 4.01
N GLN A 28 11.76 -3.10 3.20
CA GLN A 28 11.23 -1.91 2.55
C GLN A 28 9.93 -1.51 3.23
N TYR A 29 9.79 -0.21 3.46
CA TYR A 29 8.58 0.41 3.99
C TYR A 29 8.06 1.44 3.00
N ASN A 30 6.80 1.31 2.62
CA ASN A 30 6.10 2.22 1.74
C ASN A 30 4.98 2.94 2.51
N PHE A 31 5.07 4.26 2.60
CA PHE A 31 4.01 5.12 3.12
C PHE A 31 3.31 5.75 1.93
N PHE A 32 2.00 5.64 1.87
CA PHE A 32 1.26 6.15 0.74
C PHE A 32 0.02 6.93 1.14
N THR A 33 -0.37 7.86 0.29
CA THR A 33 -1.59 8.65 0.40
C THR A 33 -2.17 8.91 -0.97
N GLY A 34 -3.49 9.04 -1.05
CA GLY A 34 -4.14 9.28 -2.33
C GLY A 34 -5.66 9.37 -2.23
N ASN A 35 -6.30 9.12 -3.34
CA ASN A 35 -7.76 9.10 -3.44
C ASN A 35 -8.26 7.67 -3.62
N PHE A 36 -9.03 7.21 -2.63
CA PHE A 36 -9.81 5.98 -2.71
C PHE A 36 -11.03 6.22 -3.59
N ASP A 37 -11.29 5.29 -4.50
CA ASP A 37 -12.44 5.28 -5.41
C ASP A 37 -12.68 6.59 -6.18
N PHE A 38 -11.63 7.11 -6.79
CA PHE A 38 -11.67 8.36 -7.56
C PHE A 38 -12.71 8.36 -8.70
N SER A 39 -13.15 7.18 -9.13
CA SER A 39 -14.12 7.00 -10.21
C SER A 39 -15.58 7.21 -9.79
N ASP A 40 -15.85 7.26 -8.48
CA ASP A 40 -17.18 7.51 -7.93
C ASP A 40 -17.22 8.80 -7.10
N ASP A 41 -17.72 9.88 -7.67
CA ASP A 41 -17.75 11.20 -7.01
C ASP A 41 -18.46 11.24 -5.66
N LYS A 42 -19.33 10.25 -5.37
CA LYS A 42 -20.07 10.18 -4.11
C LYS A 42 -19.34 9.37 -3.04
N GLN A 43 -18.37 8.55 -3.44
CA GLN A 43 -17.69 7.58 -2.57
C GLN A 43 -16.19 7.83 -2.46
N LYS A 44 -15.67 8.77 -3.27
CA LYS A 44 -14.24 9.12 -3.20
C LYS A 44 -13.87 9.66 -1.82
N ALA A 45 -12.72 9.24 -1.33
CA ALA A 45 -12.22 9.60 -0.02
C ALA A 45 -10.67 9.72 -0.04
N ILE A 46 -10.11 10.58 0.80
CA ILE A 46 -8.66 10.57 1.02
C ILE A 46 -8.28 9.29 1.78
N LEU A 47 -7.25 8.61 1.30
CA LEU A 47 -6.67 7.47 1.98
C LEU A 47 -5.24 7.76 2.45
N VAL A 48 -4.86 7.13 3.56
CA VAL A 48 -3.46 7.01 4.00
C VAL A 48 -3.17 5.56 4.34
N GLY A 49 -1.99 5.09 3.99
CA GLY A 49 -1.64 3.70 4.20
C GLY A 49 -0.16 3.46 4.37
N PHE A 50 0.12 2.20 4.66
CA PHE A 50 1.45 1.69 4.92
C PHE A 50 1.56 0.28 4.38
N GLN A 51 2.72 -0.05 3.78
CA GLN A 51 3.06 -1.40 3.36
C GLN A 51 4.49 -1.72 3.78
N HIS A 52 4.70 -2.92 4.23
CA HIS A 52 5.98 -3.52 4.52
C HIS A 52 6.26 -4.62 3.50
N GLN A 53 7.45 -4.61 2.92
CA GLN A 53 7.99 -5.67 2.10
C GLN A 53 9.17 -6.31 2.84
N ASN A 54 9.20 -7.64 2.87
CA ASN A 54 10.32 -8.39 3.42
C ASN A 54 11.22 -8.88 2.28
N GLU A 55 12.27 -8.12 2.00
CA GLU A 55 13.23 -8.43 0.94
C GLU A 55 14.10 -9.66 1.26
N ASN A 56 14.15 -10.14 2.52
CA ASN A 56 14.88 -11.36 2.85
C ASN A 56 14.17 -12.63 2.34
N LEU A 57 12.89 -12.52 1.97
CA LEU A 57 12.06 -13.64 1.49
C LEU A 57 11.77 -13.53 -0.02
N TYR A 58 12.67 -12.92 -0.78
CA TYR A 58 12.47 -12.78 -2.22
C TYR A 58 12.78 -14.06 -3.00
N ARG A 59 12.25 -14.13 -4.21
CA ARG A 59 12.59 -15.13 -5.24
C ARG A 59 12.87 -14.43 -6.56
N ASP A 60 14.03 -14.76 -7.15
CA ASP A 60 14.34 -14.35 -8.51
C ASP A 60 13.43 -15.08 -9.50
N THR A 61 12.85 -14.32 -10.41
CA THR A 61 12.08 -14.84 -11.54
C THR A 61 12.58 -14.18 -12.85
N PHE A 62 12.15 -14.71 -13.96
CA PHE A 62 12.49 -14.13 -15.27
C PHE A 62 11.87 -12.73 -15.50
N LEU A 63 10.88 -12.32 -14.70
CA LEU A 63 10.23 -11.01 -14.73
C LEU A 63 10.76 -10.04 -13.68
N GLY A 64 11.64 -10.47 -12.77
CA GLY A 64 12.13 -9.68 -11.65
C GLY A 64 12.01 -10.42 -10.31
N ASN A 65 12.23 -9.71 -9.22
CA ASN A 65 12.23 -10.27 -7.88
C ASN A 65 10.82 -10.23 -7.28
N VAL A 66 10.35 -11.38 -6.79
CA VAL A 66 9.06 -11.51 -6.09
C VAL A 66 9.30 -11.51 -4.59
N SER A 67 8.59 -10.65 -3.87
CA SER A 67 8.69 -10.55 -2.41
C SER A 67 7.32 -10.51 -1.75
N PRO A 68 7.17 -11.05 -0.52
CA PRO A 68 5.94 -10.94 0.24
C PRO A 68 5.75 -9.52 0.78
N ILE A 69 4.50 -9.09 0.77
CA ILE A 69 4.07 -7.79 1.30
C ILE A 69 2.98 -7.97 2.35
N THR A 70 2.93 -7.03 3.28
CA THR A 70 1.83 -6.88 4.25
C THR A 70 1.58 -5.40 4.46
N GLY A 71 0.33 -4.98 4.46
CA GLY A 71 0.01 -3.57 4.58
C GLY A 71 -1.45 -3.30 4.86
N GLY A 72 -1.80 -2.04 4.79
CA GLY A 72 -3.17 -1.59 4.93
C GLY A 72 -3.32 -0.10 4.71
N PHE A 73 -4.56 0.33 4.59
CA PHE A 73 -4.92 1.74 4.54
C PHE A 73 -6.19 2.03 5.32
N VAL A 74 -6.36 3.29 5.64
CA VAL A 74 -7.59 3.85 6.21
C VAL A 74 -8.00 5.06 5.38
N THR A 75 -9.31 5.24 5.21
CA THR A 75 -9.87 6.42 4.52
C THR A 75 -10.42 7.44 5.52
N GLU A 76 -10.63 8.66 5.07
CA GLU A 76 -11.30 9.71 5.86
C GLU A 76 -12.72 9.32 6.30
N ASN A 77 -13.39 8.43 5.54
CA ASN A 77 -14.71 7.87 5.86
C ASN A 77 -14.61 6.59 6.71
N SER A 78 -13.49 6.38 7.41
CA SER A 78 -13.26 5.24 8.32
C SER A 78 -13.30 3.86 7.67
N ALA A 79 -13.24 3.76 6.33
CA ALA A 79 -13.03 2.48 5.69
C ALA A 79 -11.59 2.01 5.95
N VAL A 80 -11.43 0.71 6.22
CA VAL A 80 -10.15 0.08 6.54
C VAL A 80 -9.92 -1.13 5.65
N TYR A 81 -8.73 -1.28 5.12
CA TYR A 81 -8.29 -2.46 4.41
C TYR A 81 -6.94 -2.93 4.94
N VAL A 82 -6.84 -4.20 5.32
CA VAL A 82 -5.59 -4.84 5.72
C VAL A 82 -5.34 -6.06 4.83
N TYR A 83 -4.11 -6.22 4.34
CA TYR A 83 -3.82 -7.21 3.33
C TYR A 83 -2.43 -7.85 3.51
N THR A 84 -2.28 -9.02 2.93
CA THR A 84 -0.99 -9.64 2.68
C THR A 84 -0.98 -10.19 1.26
N GLY A 85 0.19 -10.24 0.63
CA GLY A 85 0.29 -10.66 -0.76
C GLY A 85 1.72 -10.71 -1.25
N ILE A 86 1.88 -10.48 -2.54
CA ILE A 86 3.17 -10.50 -3.22
C ILE A 86 3.28 -9.31 -4.15
N GLU A 87 4.51 -8.84 -4.37
CA GLU A 87 4.84 -7.88 -5.41
C GLU A 87 6.06 -8.34 -6.21
N TRP A 88 6.13 -7.89 -7.45
CA TRP A 88 7.27 -8.09 -8.34
C TRP A 88 8.01 -6.79 -8.50
N ASN A 89 9.33 -6.80 -8.30
CA ASN A 89 10.21 -5.68 -8.55
C ASN A 89 10.88 -5.87 -9.91
N VAL A 90 10.48 -5.07 -10.89
CA VAL A 90 10.95 -5.12 -12.28
C VAL A 90 11.73 -3.85 -12.58
N ASP A 91 13.05 -3.97 -12.77
CA ASP A 91 13.91 -2.85 -13.12
C ASP A 91 13.60 -2.36 -14.53
N MET A 92 13.26 -1.07 -14.67
CA MET A 92 13.00 -0.40 -15.95
C MET A 92 14.17 0.53 -16.34
N GLY A 93 15.32 0.38 -15.69
CA GLY A 93 16.54 1.19 -15.86
C GLY A 93 17.20 1.45 -14.52
N GLU A 94 18.25 2.27 -14.50
CA GLU A 94 19.08 2.48 -13.30
C GLU A 94 18.33 3.08 -12.09
N LYS A 95 17.22 3.79 -12.33
CA LYS A 95 16.51 4.54 -11.29
C LYS A 95 15.00 4.36 -11.31
N ILE A 96 14.47 3.58 -12.23
CA ILE A 96 13.03 3.38 -12.38
C ILE A 96 12.68 1.94 -12.09
N LEU A 97 11.75 1.74 -11.17
CA LEU A 97 11.23 0.44 -10.79
C LEU A 97 9.74 0.36 -11.09
N PHE A 98 9.31 -0.67 -11.79
CA PHE A 98 7.91 -1.03 -12.00
C PHE A 98 7.54 -2.18 -11.06
N THR A 99 6.52 -1.98 -10.24
CA THR A 99 6.16 -2.93 -9.18
C THR A 99 4.67 -3.29 -9.27
N PRO A 100 4.29 -4.32 -10.05
CA PRO A 100 2.96 -4.91 -9.96
C PRO A 100 2.83 -5.74 -8.68
N SER A 101 1.64 -5.73 -8.07
CA SER A 101 1.34 -6.50 -6.88
C SER A 101 -0.08 -7.06 -6.87
N PHE A 102 -0.25 -8.15 -6.10
CA PHE A 102 -1.55 -8.75 -5.83
C PHE A 102 -1.63 -9.14 -4.35
N ALA A 103 -2.71 -8.73 -3.68
CA ALA A 103 -2.87 -8.96 -2.26
C ALA A 103 -4.35 -9.18 -1.88
N PRO A 104 -4.73 -10.37 -1.42
CA PRO A 104 -5.97 -10.59 -0.69
C PRO A 104 -5.93 -9.87 0.66
N GLY A 105 -7.11 -9.41 1.13
CA GLY A 105 -7.20 -8.70 2.40
C GLY A 105 -8.62 -8.63 2.94
N LEU A 106 -8.73 -8.08 4.14
CA LEU A 106 -9.98 -7.85 4.82
C LEU A 106 -10.34 -6.37 4.75
N TYR A 107 -11.53 -6.10 4.27
CA TYR A 107 -12.08 -4.76 4.12
C TYR A 107 -13.25 -4.54 5.07
N HIS A 108 -13.26 -3.37 5.69
CA HIS A 108 -14.39 -2.85 6.46
C HIS A 108 -14.75 -1.47 5.93
N GLU A 109 -16.01 -1.28 5.56
CA GLU A 109 -16.48 -0.09 4.84
C GLU A 109 -16.50 1.19 5.70
N GLY A 110 -16.66 1.07 7.03
CA GLY A 110 -16.90 2.22 7.90
C GLY A 110 -18.13 3.02 7.44
N ASP A 111 -17.94 4.33 7.24
CA ASP A 111 -18.91 5.24 6.64
C ASP A 111 -18.68 5.44 5.12
N GLY A 112 -17.79 4.64 4.54
CA GLY A 112 -17.37 4.73 3.14
C GLY A 112 -18.11 3.75 2.22
N LYS A 113 -17.46 3.35 1.14
CA LYS A 113 -18.02 2.50 0.10
C LYS A 113 -18.15 1.05 0.57
N ASP A 114 -19.36 0.48 0.49
CA ASP A 114 -19.58 -0.95 0.65
C ASP A 114 -19.17 -1.70 -0.63
N LEU A 115 -18.11 -2.52 -0.54
CA LEU A 115 -17.59 -3.32 -1.64
C LEU A 115 -18.28 -4.67 -1.80
N GLY A 116 -19.20 -5.02 -0.89
CA GLY A 116 -20.07 -6.18 -1.00
C GLY A 116 -19.55 -7.45 -0.34
N HIS A 117 -18.31 -7.49 0.13
CA HIS A 117 -17.76 -8.64 0.84
C HIS A 117 -16.61 -8.21 1.76
N VAL A 118 -16.39 -8.95 2.84
CA VAL A 118 -15.28 -8.67 3.77
C VAL A 118 -13.92 -9.06 3.17
N LEU A 119 -13.87 -10.10 2.36
CA LEU A 119 -12.66 -10.52 1.65
C LEU A 119 -12.61 -9.81 0.30
N GLU A 120 -11.57 -9.00 0.13
CA GLU A 120 -11.31 -8.23 -1.09
C GLU A 120 -9.91 -8.53 -1.62
N PHE A 121 -9.70 -8.31 -2.90
CA PHE A 121 -8.43 -8.53 -3.59
C PHE A 121 -7.94 -7.21 -4.18
N LYS A 122 -6.73 -6.80 -3.78
CA LYS A 122 -6.04 -5.64 -4.34
C LYS A 122 -5.14 -6.08 -5.49
N SER A 123 -5.33 -5.51 -6.66
CA SER A 123 -4.36 -5.54 -7.77
C SER A 123 -3.81 -4.13 -7.93
N GLU A 124 -2.48 -3.98 -7.93
CA GLU A 124 -1.83 -2.68 -7.99
C GLU A 124 -0.68 -2.68 -8.98
N VAL A 125 -0.45 -1.54 -9.61
CA VAL A 125 0.78 -1.23 -10.35
C VAL A 125 1.37 0.04 -9.79
N GLN A 126 2.67 0.03 -9.52
CA GLN A 126 3.44 1.16 -9.02
C GLN A 126 4.60 1.45 -9.96
N LEU A 127 4.87 2.73 -10.18
CA LEU A 127 6.08 3.21 -10.83
C LEU A 127 6.81 4.11 -9.85
N SER A 128 8.07 3.79 -9.55
CA SER A 128 8.88 4.55 -8.60
C SER A 128 10.22 4.98 -9.18
N TYR A 129 10.75 6.07 -8.64
CA TYR A 129 12.04 6.66 -8.97
C TYR A 129 12.93 6.68 -7.75
N ALA A 130 14.13 6.08 -7.86
CA ALA A 130 15.15 6.08 -6.83
C ALA A 130 15.80 7.47 -6.71
N ALA A 131 15.47 8.18 -5.65
CA ALA A 131 16.07 9.48 -5.33
C ALA A 131 17.43 9.34 -4.65
N SER A 132 17.63 8.24 -3.93
CA SER A 132 18.91 7.81 -3.35
C SER A 132 18.95 6.29 -3.19
N ASP A 133 20.05 5.73 -2.72
CA ASP A 133 20.24 4.28 -2.55
C ASP A 133 19.16 3.62 -1.67
N ASN A 134 18.54 4.38 -0.77
CA ASN A 134 17.57 3.84 0.18
C ASN A 134 16.24 4.61 0.22
N THR A 135 15.98 5.49 -0.76
CA THR A 135 14.75 6.30 -0.77
C THR A 135 14.24 6.46 -2.19
N SER A 136 12.97 6.10 -2.38
CA SER A 136 12.28 6.25 -3.65
C SER A 136 10.94 6.97 -3.46
N PHE A 137 10.49 7.62 -4.52
CA PHE A 137 9.16 8.22 -4.64
C PHE A 137 8.44 7.58 -5.81
N GLY A 138 7.15 7.33 -5.65
CA GLY A 138 6.37 6.68 -6.69
C GLY A 138 4.95 7.17 -6.79
N VAL A 139 4.31 6.72 -7.85
CA VAL A 139 2.87 6.80 -8.04
C VAL A 139 2.33 5.41 -8.27
N SER A 140 1.15 5.12 -7.75
CA SER A 140 0.51 3.83 -7.98
C SER A 140 -0.98 3.98 -8.27
N TYR A 141 -1.49 2.96 -8.95
CA TYR A 141 -2.91 2.74 -9.19
C TYR A 141 -3.28 1.37 -8.70
N ASN A 142 -4.36 1.26 -7.94
CA ASN A 142 -4.91 -0.02 -7.56
C ASN A 142 -6.40 -0.16 -7.88
N HIS A 143 -6.81 -1.41 -7.96
CA HIS A 143 -8.19 -1.85 -7.99
C HIS A 143 -8.40 -2.84 -6.84
N VAL A 144 -9.43 -2.58 -6.02
CA VAL A 144 -9.88 -3.47 -4.95
C VAL A 144 -11.27 -4.00 -5.29
N SER A 145 -11.46 -5.31 -5.27
CA SER A 145 -12.74 -5.95 -5.58
C SER A 145 -12.83 -7.36 -4.98
N ASN A 146 -14.04 -7.85 -4.76
CA ASN A 146 -14.26 -9.17 -4.14
C ASN A 146 -14.30 -10.35 -5.14
N ALA A 147 -13.94 -10.14 -6.39
CA ALA A 147 -13.97 -11.18 -7.43
C ALA A 147 -15.34 -11.89 -7.55
N SER A 148 -16.41 -11.19 -7.27
CA SER A 148 -17.81 -11.73 -7.26
C SER A 148 -18.07 -12.80 -6.19
N LEU A 149 -17.36 -12.74 -5.06
CA LEU A 149 -17.66 -13.59 -3.89
C LEU A 149 -18.91 -13.11 -3.11
N GLY A 150 -19.25 -11.83 -3.19
CA GLY A 150 -20.45 -11.25 -2.59
C GLY A 150 -21.60 -11.13 -3.57
N ASP A 151 -22.75 -10.69 -3.07
CA ASP A 151 -23.97 -10.43 -3.88
C ASP A 151 -23.80 -9.25 -4.84
N LYS A 152 -22.82 -8.37 -4.57
CA LYS A 152 -22.42 -7.26 -5.42
C LYS A 152 -20.91 -7.14 -5.46
N ASN A 153 -20.36 -6.57 -6.53
CA ASN A 153 -18.92 -6.34 -6.70
C ASN A 153 -18.68 -5.00 -7.41
N PRO A 154 -18.94 -3.85 -6.73
CA PRO A 154 -18.79 -2.54 -7.36
C PRO A 154 -17.30 -2.19 -7.59
N GLY A 155 -16.38 -2.77 -6.82
CA GLY A 155 -14.97 -2.44 -6.80
C GLY A 155 -14.67 -0.98 -6.41
N ALA A 156 -13.41 -0.67 -6.21
CA ALA A 156 -12.91 0.68 -5.98
C ALA A 156 -11.56 0.87 -6.66
N ASN A 157 -11.35 2.05 -7.27
CA ASN A 157 -10.11 2.40 -7.96
C ASN A 157 -9.42 3.55 -7.24
N SER A 158 -8.11 3.44 -6.99
CA SER A 158 -7.38 4.45 -6.24
C SER A 158 -6.08 4.87 -6.95
N TYR A 159 -5.71 6.15 -6.81
CA TYR A 159 -4.37 6.65 -7.10
C TYR A 159 -3.67 7.01 -5.82
N MET A 160 -2.37 6.71 -5.76
CA MET A 160 -1.56 7.02 -4.58
C MET A 160 -0.22 7.62 -4.97
N PHE A 161 0.28 8.48 -4.07
CA PHE A 161 1.67 8.86 -4.00
C PHE A 161 2.36 8.00 -2.94
N ASN A 162 3.55 7.53 -3.26
CA ASN A 162 4.30 6.57 -2.47
C ASN A 162 5.63 7.20 -2.03
N PHE A 163 5.95 7.07 -0.76
CA PHE A 163 7.25 7.32 -0.17
C PHE A 163 7.82 6.01 0.32
N ILE A 164 8.90 5.55 -0.31
CA ILE A 164 9.47 4.23 -0.12
C ILE A 164 10.84 4.37 0.53
N LYS A 165 11.06 3.62 1.60
CA LYS A 165 12.30 3.62 2.37
C LYS A 165 12.80 2.20 2.61
N ASN A 166 14.07 1.96 2.22
CA ASN A 166 14.80 0.72 2.49
C ASN A 166 15.68 0.91 3.73
N PHE A 167 15.80 -0.14 4.56
CA PHE A 167 16.57 -0.17 5.79
C PHE A 167 17.49 -1.38 5.83
#